data_2e36163ff0d89cc915ea1d1b8c61d87a
#
_entry.id   2e36163ff0d89cc915ea1d1b8c61d87a
#
_cell.length_a   1.000
_cell.length_b   1.000
_cell.length_c   1.000
_cell.angle_alpha   90.00
_cell.angle_beta   90.00
_cell.angle_gamma   90.00
#
_symmetry.space_group_name_H-M   'P 1'
#
loop_
_entity.id
_entity.type
_entity.pdbx_description
1 polymer ?
#
loop_
_entity_poly.entity_id
_entity_poly.type
_entity_poly.pdbx_seq_one_letter_code
_entity_poly.pdbx_strand_id
1 'polypeptide(L)'
;SKYMAQKEIQTATLEAAYAAQQDYIARTEAYIRRFKAGIKSKMARGRQSQLDRLERMEAPVHNEEFELKLPPAPESAERVLILDDLTVGYRDNVLVKDISLVLRRGEKAALIGPNGSGKSTLLKTVLGEIAPLKGKAQTGNRVKVGYFSQSYERLDEKQTVLDNFLAEYGMDDGYARSLLGGMLFHGDDVFKEIGTLSGGQKARLVLLKLVLDGANFLILDEPTNHLDILARETLEAALEAFDGTLLVVSHDRYFIGEIA
;
A
#
# COMPACT_ATOMS: atom_id res chain seq x y z
N SER A 1 10.14 14.81 -7.59
CA SER A 1 11.39 14.55 -6.85
C SER A 1 12.44 13.97 -7.81
N LYS A 2 13.75 14.10 -7.50
CA LYS A 2 14.86 13.53 -8.32
C LYS A 2 14.71 12.03 -8.56
N TYR A 3 14.15 11.31 -7.62
CA TYR A 3 13.93 9.86 -7.70
C TYR A 3 12.82 9.51 -8.71
N MET A 4 11.69 10.22 -8.70
CA MET A 4 10.61 10.00 -9.66
C MET A 4 11.09 10.24 -11.10
N ALA A 5 11.82 11.33 -11.34
CA ALA A 5 12.42 11.60 -12.64
C ALA A 5 13.42 10.51 -13.07
N GLN A 6 14.17 9.94 -12.13
CA GLN A 6 15.12 8.87 -12.40
C GLN A 6 14.40 7.52 -12.68
N LYS A 7 13.30 7.24 -11.99
CA LYS A 7 12.42 6.08 -12.22
C LYS A 7 11.74 6.16 -13.59
N GLU A 8 11.18 7.32 -13.96
CA GLU A 8 10.60 7.56 -15.29
C GLU A 8 11.61 7.35 -16.40
N ILE A 9 12.84 7.85 -16.24
CA ILE A 9 13.93 7.64 -17.22
C ILE A 9 14.29 6.15 -17.32
N GLN A 10 14.37 5.44 -16.19
CA GLN A 10 14.67 4.01 -16.20
C GLN A 10 13.54 3.19 -16.85
N THR A 11 12.28 3.49 -16.54
CA THR A 11 11.12 2.82 -17.15
C THR A 11 11.09 3.07 -18.65
N ALA A 12 11.21 4.32 -19.08
CA ALA A 12 11.26 4.67 -20.50
C ALA A 12 12.43 4.00 -21.24
N THR A 13 13.59 3.85 -20.59
CA THR A 13 14.76 3.17 -21.16
C THR A 13 14.50 1.66 -21.31
N LEU A 14 13.90 1.02 -20.32
CA LEU A 14 13.51 -0.40 -20.36
C LEU A 14 12.46 -0.67 -21.43
N GLU A 15 11.47 0.19 -21.56
CA GLU A 15 10.42 0.12 -22.59
C GLU A 15 11.02 0.25 -24.00
N ALA A 16 11.89 1.22 -24.19
CA ALA A 16 12.58 1.40 -25.45
C ALA A 16 13.46 0.19 -25.82
N ALA A 17 14.16 -0.39 -24.84
CA ALA A 17 14.98 -1.59 -25.05
C ALA A 17 14.11 -2.81 -25.38
N TYR A 18 13.00 -3.01 -24.67
CA TYR A 18 12.04 -4.08 -24.93
C TYR A 18 11.42 -3.93 -26.34
N ALA A 19 10.93 -2.75 -26.70
CA ALA A 19 10.37 -2.48 -28.02
C ALA A 19 11.38 -2.74 -29.14
N ALA A 20 12.64 -2.32 -28.96
CA ALA A 20 13.69 -2.59 -29.91
C ALA A 20 13.98 -4.09 -30.06
N GLN A 21 13.98 -4.85 -28.96
CA GLN A 21 14.14 -6.30 -29.01
C GLN A 21 12.97 -6.99 -29.73
N GLN A 22 11.72 -6.59 -29.44
CA GLN A 22 10.54 -7.14 -30.13
C GLN A 22 10.56 -6.86 -31.63
N ASP A 23 10.95 -5.65 -32.05
CA ASP A 23 11.08 -5.30 -33.45
C ASP A 23 12.21 -6.11 -34.15
N TYR A 24 13.34 -6.32 -33.46
CA TYR A 24 14.41 -7.20 -33.94
C TYR A 24 13.93 -8.66 -34.12
N ILE A 25 13.20 -9.20 -33.14
CA ILE A 25 12.61 -10.55 -33.19
C ILE A 25 11.66 -10.65 -34.38
N ALA A 26 10.71 -9.72 -34.50
CA ALA A 26 9.69 -9.72 -35.57
C ALA A 26 10.33 -9.64 -36.98
N ARG A 27 11.32 -8.76 -37.17
CA ARG A 27 12.06 -8.65 -38.43
C ARG A 27 12.86 -9.91 -38.74
N THR A 28 13.47 -10.51 -37.73
CA THR A 28 14.26 -11.73 -37.90
C THR A 28 13.35 -12.93 -38.25
N GLU A 29 12.24 -13.08 -37.59
CA GLU A 29 11.24 -14.12 -37.89
C GLU A 29 10.63 -13.95 -39.30
N ALA A 30 10.33 -12.71 -39.69
CA ALA A 30 9.85 -12.42 -41.05
C ALA A 30 10.89 -12.80 -42.10
N TYR A 31 12.15 -12.50 -41.83
CA TYR A 31 13.27 -12.90 -42.72
C TYR A 31 13.38 -14.44 -42.81
N ILE A 32 13.36 -15.13 -41.66
CA ILE A 32 13.44 -16.60 -41.62
C ILE A 32 12.26 -17.21 -42.40
N ARG A 33 11.03 -16.72 -42.16
CA ARG A 33 9.82 -17.19 -42.84
C ARG A 33 9.93 -17.04 -44.38
N ARG A 34 10.45 -15.89 -44.84
CA ARG A 34 10.61 -15.59 -46.26
C ARG A 34 11.67 -16.43 -46.94
N PHE A 35 12.79 -16.79 -46.25
CA PHE A 35 13.94 -17.42 -46.84
C PHE A 35 14.23 -18.83 -46.29
N LYS A 36 13.24 -19.49 -45.67
CA LYS A 36 13.36 -20.82 -45.09
C LYS A 36 13.76 -21.87 -46.10
N ALA A 37 13.30 -21.70 -47.36
CA ALA A 37 13.65 -22.55 -48.50
C ALA A 37 14.35 -21.70 -49.57
N GLY A 38 15.37 -22.28 -50.27
CA GLY A 38 16.07 -21.65 -51.36
C GLY A 38 17.52 -21.27 -51.06
N ILE A 39 18.12 -20.48 -51.94
CA ILE A 39 19.59 -20.13 -51.94
C ILE A 39 20.01 -19.47 -50.61
N LYS A 40 19.14 -18.75 -49.93
CA LYS A 40 19.46 -18.06 -48.65
C LYS A 40 19.11 -18.88 -47.40
N SER A 41 18.75 -20.18 -47.56
CA SER A 41 18.34 -21.04 -46.41
C SER A 41 19.44 -21.21 -45.33
N LYS A 42 20.72 -21.19 -45.74
CA LYS A 42 21.84 -21.25 -44.78
C LYS A 42 21.91 -20.01 -43.89
N MET A 43 21.63 -18.82 -44.45
CA MET A 43 21.56 -17.56 -43.66
C MET A 43 20.31 -17.53 -42.77
N ALA A 44 19.19 -18.03 -43.26
CA ALA A 44 17.95 -18.14 -42.45
C ALA A 44 18.16 -19.07 -41.24
N ARG A 45 18.83 -20.21 -41.40
CA ARG A 45 19.20 -21.10 -40.28
C ARG A 45 20.15 -20.45 -39.29
N GLY A 46 21.15 -19.68 -39.75
CA GLY A 46 22.04 -18.93 -38.86
C GLY A 46 21.30 -17.90 -38.01
N ARG A 47 20.33 -17.17 -38.61
CA ARG A 47 19.48 -16.22 -37.87
C ARG A 47 18.52 -16.90 -36.91
N GLN A 48 18.00 -18.09 -37.27
CA GLN A 48 17.19 -18.89 -36.35
C GLN A 48 18.00 -19.27 -35.12
N SER A 49 19.24 -19.77 -35.30
CA SER A 49 20.09 -20.13 -34.17
C SER A 49 20.49 -18.93 -33.27
N GLN A 50 20.58 -17.72 -33.86
CA GLN A 50 20.79 -16.50 -33.09
C GLN A 50 19.54 -16.13 -32.29
N LEU A 51 18.35 -16.26 -32.89
CA LEU A 51 17.09 -15.99 -32.24
C LEU A 51 16.80 -16.98 -31.08
N ASP A 52 17.17 -18.27 -31.30
CA ASP A 52 16.99 -19.33 -30.29
C ASP A 52 17.91 -19.14 -29.05
N ARG A 53 19.00 -18.42 -29.22
CA ARG A 53 19.96 -18.07 -28.14
C ARG A 53 19.72 -16.70 -27.53
N LEU A 54 18.79 -15.93 -28.09
CA LEU A 54 18.48 -14.60 -27.59
C LEU A 54 17.78 -14.71 -26.24
N GLU A 55 18.37 -14.14 -25.21
CA GLU A 55 17.71 -13.96 -23.92
C GLU A 55 16.58 -12.95 -24.08
N ARG A 56 15.35 -13.44 -23.98
CA ARG A 56 14.17 -12.59 -24.16
C ARG A 56 13.96 -11.75 -22.92
N MET A 57 13.86 -10.43 -23.11
CA MET A 57 13.48 -9.52 -22.06
C MET A 57 12.01 -9.80 -21.69
N GLU A 58 11.71 -9.83 -20.41
CA GLU A 58 10.33 -9.81 -19.93
C GLU A 58 9.69 -8.46 -20.29
N ALA A 59 8.42 -8.51 -20.64
CA ALA A 59 7.68 -7.28 -20.92
C ALA A 59 7.81 -6.35 -19.70
N PRO A 60 8.21 -5.07 -19.88
CA PRO A 60 8.17 -4.13 -18.80
C PRO A 60 6.74 -4.14 -18.25
N VAL A 61 6.62 -4.41 -16.97
CA VAL A 61 5.33 -4.28 -16.29
C VAL A 61 4.99 -2.80 -16.37
N HIS A 62 4.12 -2.43 -17.29
CA HIS A 62 3.45 -1.16 -17.21
C HIS A 62 2.73 -1.16 -15.86
N ASN A 63 3.25 -0.42 -14.89
CA ASN A 63 2.37 0.16 -13.94
C ASN A 63 1.50 1.13 -14.77
N GLU A 64 0.41 0.62 -15.38
CA GLU A 64 -0.73 1.48 -15.64
C GLU A 64 -0.88 2.27 -14.35
N GLU A 65 -1.05 3.58 -14.43
CA GLU A 65 -1.41 4.40 -13.28
C GLU A 65 -2.66 3.77 -12.71
N PHE A 66 -2.43 2.82 -11.79
CA PHE A 66 -3.51 2.07 -11.19
C PHE A 66 -4.15 3.03 -10.20
N GLU A 67 -5.19 3.70 -10.67
CA GLU A 67 -5.99 4.58 -9.83
C GLU A 67 -6.63 3.71 -8.76
N LEU A 68 -6.02 3.68 -7.60
CA LEU A 68 -6.53 2.92 -6.46
C LEU A 68 -7.88 3.50 -6.03
N LYS A 69 -8.95 2.83 -6.45
CA LYS A 69 -10.32 3.20 -6.07
C LYS A 69 -10.70 2.46 -4.79
N LEU A 70 -10.43 3.09 -3.65
CA LEU A 70 -10.96 2.62 -2.38
C LEU A 70 -12.46 2.97 -2.29
N PRO A 71 -13.27 2.14 -1.62
CA PRO A 71 -14.61 2.52 -1.26
C PRO A 71 -14.61 3.83 -0.46
N PRO A 72 -15.57 4.74 -0.68
CA PRO A 72 -15.63 5.99 0.06
C PRO A 72 -15.83 5.74 1.56
N ALA A 73 -15.14 6.51 2.39
CA ALA A 73 -15.26 6.41 3.82
C ALA A 73 -16.69 6.83 4.26
N PRO A 74 -17.35 6.06 5.15
CA PRO A 74 -18.64 6.43 5.68
C PRO A 74 -18.62 7.80 6.37
N GLU A 75 -19.74 8.52 6.29
CA GLU A 75 -19.83 9.85 6.89
C GLU A 75 -19.68 9.79 8.42
N SER A 76 -18.76 10.59 8.95
CA SER A 76 -18.52 10.81 10.39
C SER A 76 -18.99 12.19 10.85
N ALA A 77 -18.92 12.44 12.16
CA ALA A 77 -19.08 13.79 12.70
C ALA A 77 -17.98 14.73 12.17
N GLU A 78 -18.26 16.03 12.16
CA GLU A 78 -17.30 17.09 11.78
C GLU A 78 -16.04 17.08 12.65
N ARG A 79 -16.20 16.87 13.97
CA ARG A 79 -15.10 16.69 14.92
C ARG A 79 -14.89 15.20 15.13
N VAL A 80 -13.82 14.68 14.55
CA VAL A 80 -13.52 13.24 14.57
C VAL A 80 -12.78 12.85 15.85
N LEU A 81 -11.80 13.65 16.28
CA LEU A 81 -11.09 13.44 17.54
C LEU A 81 -10.98 14.76 18.29
N ILE A 82 -11.27 14.73 19.59
CA ILE A 82 -11.19 15.87 20.50
C ILE A 82 -10.31 15.44 21.66
N LEU A 83 -9.20 16.12 21.83
CA LEU A 83 -8.32 16.03 23.00
C LEU A 83 -8.50 17.32 23.81
N ASP A 84 -8.85 17.20 25.08
CA ASP A 84 -9.14 18.34 25.96
C ASP A 84 -8.27 18.22 27.21
N ASP A 85 -7.27 19.10 27.32
CA ASP A 85 -6.29 19.17 28.42
C ASP A 85 -5.72 17.79 28.79
N LEU A 86 -5.45 16.98 27.76
CA LEU A 86 -5.11 15.58 27.89
C LEU A 86 -3.67 15.41 28.37
N THR A 87 -3.50 14.63 29.44
CA THR A 87 -2.20 14.18 29.94
C THR A 87 -2.15 12.67 29.93
N VAL A 88 -1.12 12.11 29.30
CA VAL A 88 -0.97 10.66 29.15
C VAL A 88 0.33 10.15 29.77
N GLY A 89 0.28 8.93 30.23
CA GLY A 89 1.40 8.27 30.91
C GLY A 89 0.97 7.04 31.70
N TYR A 90 1.83 6.56 32.56
CA TYR A 90 1.58 5.40 33.42
C TYR A 90 1.81 5.80 34.88
N ARG A 91 0.75 5.78 35.70
CA ARG A 91 0.81 6.12 37.14
C ARG A 91 1.63 7.40 37.41
N ASP A 92 2.85 7.26 37.94
CA ASP A 92 3.71 8.37 38.32
C ASP A 92 4.63 8.87 37.20
N ASN A 93 4.56 8.21 36.02
CA ASN A 93 5.39 8.58 34.86
C ASN A 93 4.55 9.27 33.79
N VAL A 94 4.52 10.60 33.83
CA VAL A 94 3.85 11.42 32.81
C VAL A 94 4.73 11.51 31.57
N LEU A 95 4.20 11.15 30.42
CA LEU A 95 4.92 11.15 29.14
C LEU A 95 4.62 12.40 28.32
N VAL A 96 3.34 12.75 28.17
CA VAL A 96 2.93 13.96 27.44
C VAL A 96 1.85 14.68 28.23
N LYS A 97 1.91 16.02 28.26
CA LYS A 97 1.03 16.87 29.08
C LYS A 97 0.27 17.89 28.24
N ASP A 98 -0.89 18.25 28.74
CA ASP A 98 -1.63 19.44 28.34
C ASP A 98 -1.90 19.52 26.82
N ILE A 99 -2.27 18.38 26.22
CA ILE A 99 -2.60 18.30 24.80
C ILE A 99 -4.05 18.74 24.61
N SER A 100 -4.26 19.79 23.83
CA SER A 100 -5.57 20.21 23.36
C SER A 100 -5.57 20.29 21.85
N LEU A 101 -6.39 19.45 21.20
CA LEU A 101 -6.44 19.30 19.75
C LEU A 101 -7.84 18.89 19.30
N VAL A 102 -8.28 19.41 18.18
CA VAL A 102 -9.46 18.92 17.47
C VAL A 102 -9.03 18.52 16.07
N LEU A 103 -9.22 17.24 15.73
CA LEU A 103 -9.06 16.73 14.37
C LEU A 103 -10.44 16.65 13.72
N ARG A 104 -10.57 17.28 12.54
CA ARG A 104 -11.81 17.36 11.80
C ARG A 104 -11.89 16.28 10.72
N ARG A 105 -13.10 16.03 10.26
CA ARG A 105 -13.34 15.10 9.15
C ARG A 105 -12.54 15.47 7.91
N GLY A 106 -11.87 14.49 7.32
CA GLY A 106 -11.02 14.64 6.14
C GLY A 106 -9.65 15.24 6.41
N GLU A 107 -9.37 15.68 7.64
CA GLU A 107 -8.01 16.15 7.98
C GLU A 107 -7.05 14.97 8.11
N LYS A 108 -5.83 15.20 7.64
CA LYS A 108 -4.71 14.28 7.78
C LYS A 108 -3.67 14.93 8.69
N ALA A 109 -3.32 14.26 9.78
CA ALA A 109 -2.40 14.76 10.78
C ALA A 109 -1.28 13.75 11.06
N ALA A 110 -0.07 14.28 11.33
CA ALA A 110 1.06 13.46 11.71
C ALA A 110 1.55 13.79 13.12
N LEU A 111 1.78 12.74 13.91
CA LEU A 111 2.40 12.83 15.23
C LEU A 111 3.88 12.49 15.12
N ILE A 112 4.73 13.50 15.30
CA ILE A 112 6.18 13.39 15.17
C ILE A 112 6.84 13.51 16.53
N GLY A 113 7.85 12.70 16.80
CA GLY A 113 8.63 12.79 18.02
C GLY A 113 9.64 11.64 18.14
N PRO A 114 10.63 11.77 19.01
CA PRO A 114 11.63 10.73 19.24
C PRO A 114 11.00 9.46 19.83
N ASN A 115 11.73 8.34 19.74
CA ASN A 115 11.31 7.11 20.39
C ASN A 115 11.23 7.30 21.91
N GLY A 116 10.19 6.71 22.52
CA GLY A 116 9.93 6.88 23.96
C GLY A 116 9.24 8.19 24.36
N SER A 117 8.91 9.11 23.44
CA SER A 117 8.21 10.36 23.75
C SER A 117 6.72 10.20 24.11
N GLY A 118 6.19 8.98 24.15
CA GLY A 118 4.81 8.73 24.53
C GLY A 118 3.82 8.64 23.36
N LYS A 119 4.27 8.63 22.10
CA LYS A 119 3.39 8.55 20.91
C LYS A 119 2.43 7.35 20.95
N SER A 120 2.95 6.15 21.14
CA SER A 120 2.11 4.94 21.22
C SER A 120 1.21 4.94 22.46
N THR A 121 1.64 5.56 23.57
CA THR A 121 0.79 5.74 24.76
C THR A 121 -0.35 6.69 24.48
N LEU A 122 -0.10 7.79 23.75
CA LEU A 122 -1.15 8.69 23.29
C LEU A 122 -2.15 7.97 22.39
N LEU A 123 -1.68 7.20 21.40
CA LEU A 123 -2.57 6.41 20.53
C LEU A 123 -3.42 5.42 21.32
N LYS A 124 -2.83 4.68 22.26
CA LYS A 124 -3.56 3.75 23.14
C LYS A 124 -4.61 4.46 24.01
N THR A 125 -4.31 5.69 24.43
CA THR A 125 -5.28 6.50 25.19
C THR A 125 -6.41 6.97 24.27
N VAL A 126 -6.14 7.37 23.02
CA VAL A 126 -7.16 7.72 22.02
C VAL A 126 -8.04 6.52 21.68
N LEU A 127 -7.45 5.32 21.61
CA LEU A 127 -8.18 4.07 21.38
C LEU A 127 -8.99 3.59 22.60
N GLY A 128 -8.80 4.22 23.76
CA GLY A 128 -9.47 3.83 25.01
C GLY A 128 -8.85 2.61 25.71
N GLU A 129 -7.68 2.14 25.26
CA GLU A 129 -6.94 1.02 25.88
C GLU A 129 -6.27 1.42 27.20
N ILE A 130 -5.89 2.69 27.31
CA ILE A 130 -5.25 3.27 28.51
C ILE A 130 -6.06 4.49 28.93
N ALA A 131 -6.41 4.56 30.20
CA ALA A 131 -7.06 5.74 30.76
C ALA A 131 -6.10 6.93 30.81
N PRO A 132 -6.53 8.15 30.47
CA PRO A 132 -5.73 9.35 30.62
C PRO A 132 -5.43 9.64 32.10
N LEU A 133 -4.27 10.23 32.37
CA LEU A 133 -3.94 10.72 33.72
C LEU A 133 -4.72 11.99 34.07
N LYS A 134 -5.00 12.85 33.07
CA LYS A 134 -5.81 14.07 33.19
C LYS A 134 -6.47 14.37 31.84
N GLY A 135 -7.58 15.09 31.86
CA GLY A 135 -8.28 15.52 30.65
C GLY A 135 -9.09 14.42 30.00
N LYS A 136 -9.40 14.59 28.74
CA LYS A 136 -10.25 13.65 27.98
C LYS A 136 -9.77 13.47 26.55
N ALA A 137 -9.93 12.25 26.04
CA ALA A 137 -9.86 11.94 24.62
C ALA A 137 -11.24 11.40 24.19
N GLN A 138 -11.85 12.00 23.19
CA GLN A 138 -13.19 11.65 22.74
C GLN A 138 -13.24 11.60 21.22
N THR A 139 -13.89 10.57 20.68
CA THR A 139 -14.22 10.49 19.25
C THR A 139 -15.63 11.01 19.00
N GLY A 140 -15.84 11.62 17.85
CA GLY A 140 -17.16 12.12 17.44
C GLY A 140 -18.17 11.03 17.16
N ASN A 141 -19.43 11.41 17.00
CA ASN A 141 -20.49 10.47 16.63
C ASN A 141 -20.22 9.84 15.25
N ARG A 142 -20.60 8.57 15.08
CA ARG A 142 -20.39 7.80 13.84
C ARG A 142 -18.94 7.68 13.39
N VAL A 143 -17.98 7.99 14.27
CA VAL A 143 -16.58 7.74 14.01
C VAL A 143 -16.28 6.26 14.21
N LYS A 144 -15.80 5.60 13.16
CA LYS A 144 -15.33 4.23 13.17
C LYS A 144 -13.83 4.21 13.00
N VAL A 145 -13.12 3.95 14.09
CA VAL A 145 -11.65 3.94 14.11
C VAL A 145 -11.13 2.65 13.51
N GLY A 146 -10.26 2.77 12.52
CA GLY A 146 -9.41 1.70 12.03
C GLY A 146 -8.00 1.88 12.57
N TYR A 147 -7.53 0.97 13.42
CA TYR A 147 -6.20 1.01 13.95
C TYR A 147 -5.28 0.04 13.20
N PHE A 148 -4.28 0.62 12.56
CA PHE A 148 -3.22 -0.13 11.92
C PHE A 148 -2.02 -0.21 12.85
N SER A 149 -1.81 -1.38 13.44
CA SER A 149 -0.60 -1.73 14.19
C SER A 149 0.24 -2.73 13.41
N GLN A 150 1.49 -2.87 13.80
CA GLN A 150 2.40 -3.86 13.20
C GLN A 150 2.01 -5.33 13.48
N SER A 151 1.06 -5.56 14.39
CA SER A 151 0.52 -6.90 14.62
C SER A 151 -0.55 -7.21 13.57
N TYR A 152 -0.27 -8.18 12.72
CA TYR A 152 -1.19 -8.65 11.67
C TYR A 152 -2.24 -9.63 12.21
N GLU A 153 -2.68 -9.46 13.46
CA GLU A 153 -3.59 -10.38 14.17
C GLU A 153 -4.96 -10.56 13.49
N ARG A 154 -5.31 -9.65 12.57
CA ARG A 154 -6.56 -9.72 11.80
C ARG A 154 -6.51 -10.64 10.59
N LEU A 155 -5.37 -11.24 10.29
CA LEU A 155 -5.18 -12.07 9.11
C LEU A 155 -5.16 -13.56 9.50
N ASP A 156 -6.03 -14.35 8.87
CA ASP A 156 -5.95 -15.82 8.99
C ASP A 156 -4.86 -16.33 8.04
N GLU A 157 -3.72 -16.69 8.61
CA GLU A 157 -2.54 -17.11 7.86
C GLU A 157 -2.73 -18.40 7.04
N LYS A 158 -3.77 -19.19 7.32
CA LYS A 158 -4.04 -20.45 6.64
C LYS A 158 -4.94 -20.32 5.41
N GLN A 159 -5.58 -19.19 5.25
CA GLN A 159 -6.41 -18.92 4.09
C GLN A 159 -5.60 -18.30 2.96
N THR A 160 -6.08 -18.48 1.72
CA THR A 160 -5.56 -17.69 0.61
C THR A 160 -6.04 -16.24 0.72
N VAL A 161 -5.32 -15.33 0.09
CA VAL A 161 -5.70 -13.89 0.07
C VAL A 161 -7.14 -13.74 -0.41
N LEU A 162 -7.49 -14.37 -1.54
CA LEU A 162 -8.83 -14.27 -2.14
C LEU A 162 -9.90 -14.91 -1.26
N ASP A 163 -9.70 -16.13 -0.81
CA ASP A 163 -10.68 -16.85 0.02
C ASP A 163 -10.99 -16.09 1.32
N ASN A 164 -9.99 -15.47 1.92
CA ASN A 164 -10.18 -14.65 3.12
C ASN A 164 -11.13 -13.48 2.85
N PHE A 165 -10.97 -12.79 1.72
CA PHE A 165 -11.85 -11.66 1.37
C PHE A 165 -13.25 -12.12 0.97
N LEU A 166 -13.38 -13.20 0.22
CA LEU A 166 -14.69 -13.74 -0.17
C LEU A 166 -15.47 -14.23 1.04
N ALA A 167 -14.81 -14.94 1.98
CA ALA A 167 -15.46 -15.46 3.17
C ALA A 167 -15.89 -14.36 4.15
N GLU A 168 -15.07 -13.32 4.31
CA GLU A 168 -15.32 -12.28 5.32
C GLU A 168 -16.33 -11.24 4.84
N TYR A 169 -16.26 -10.85 3.55
CA TYR A 169 -17.09 -9.75 3.03
C TYR A 169 -18.24 -10.20 2.13
N GLY A 170 -18.30 -11.48 1.76
CA GLY A 170 -19.36 -12.01 0.89
C GLY A 170 -19.44 -11.32 -0.47
N MET A 171 -18.33 -10.78 -0.96
CA MET A 171 -18.29 -10.03 -2.21
C MET A 171 -18.11 -10.96 -3.42
N ASP A 172 -18.40 -10.43 -4.62
CA ASP A 172 -18.14 -11.12 -5.88
C ASP A 172 -16.63 -11.29 -6.13
N ASP A 173 -16.22 -12.43 -6.74
CA ASP A 173 -14.82 -12.75 -7.06
C ASP A 173 -14.15 -11.65 -7.91
N GLY A 174 -14.84 -11.14 -8.94
CA GLY A 174 -14.31 -10.08 -9.80
C GLY A 174 -14.05 -8.78 -9.03
N TYR A 175 -14.97 -8.41 -8.15
CA TYR A 175 -14.81 -7.22 -7.31
C TYR A 175 -13.69 -7.39 -6.29
N ALA A 176 -13.59 -8.56 -5.64
CA ALA A 176 -12.50 -8.88 -4.72
C ALA A 176 -11.13 -8.77 -5.41
N ARG A 177 -11.00 -9.35 -6.61
CA ARG A 177 -9.76 -9.27 -7.42
C ARG A 177 -9.44 -7.83 -7.84
N SER A 178 -10.44 -7.02 -8.14
CA SER A 178 -10.23 -5.61 -8.49
C SER A 178 -9.66 -4.83 -7.30
N LEU A 179 -10.22 -5.00 -6.10
CA LEU A 179 -9.70 -4.37 -4.88
C LEU A 179 -8.31 -4.86 -4.53
N LEU A 180 -8.07 -6.17 -4.60
CA LEU A 180 -6.77 -6.78 -4.35
C LEU A 180 -5.73 -6.35 -5.38
N GLY A 181 -6.11 -6.23 -6.66
CA GLY A 181 -5.28 -5.69 -7.72
C GLY A 181 -4.79 -4.28 -7.41
N GLY A 182 -5.67 -3.42 -6.86
CA GLY A 182 -5.32 -2.10 -6.38
C GLY A 182 -4.27 -2.10 -5.26
N MET A 183 -4.19 -3.19 -4.52
CA MET A 183 -3.15 -3.41 -3.50
C MET A 183 -1.97 -4.23 -4.03
N LEU A 184 -1.78 -4.28 -5.35
CA LEU A 184 -0.71 -5.02 -6.05
C LEU A 184 -0.72 -6.53 -5.81
N PHE A 185 -1.91 -7.14 -5.66
CA PHE A 185 -2.06 -8.59 -5.70
C PHE A 185 -2.60 -8.99 -7.08
N HIS A 186 -1.72 -9.39 -7.98
CA HIS A 186 -2.05 -9.70 -9.37
C HIS A 186 -1.90 -11.20 -9.68
N GLY A 187 -2.68 -11.68 -10.64
CA GLY A 187 -2.56 -13.06 -11.15
C GLY A 187 -2.64 -14.09 -10.03
N ASP A 188 -1.56 -14.86 -9.86
CA ASP A 188 -1.48 -15.95 -8.87
C ASP A 188 -1.27 -15.46 -7.41
N ASP A 189 -0.98 -14.18 -7.20
CA ASP A 189 -0.75 -13.65 -5.85
C ASP A 189 -2.00 -13.78 -4.97
N VAL A 190 -3.19 -13.68 -5.54
CA VAL A 190 -4.44 -13.79 -4.80
C VAL A 190 -4.69 -15.20 -4.25
N PHE A 191 -4.01 -16.22 -4.80
CA PHE A 191 -4.10 -17.61 -4.35
C PHE A 191 -3.01 -18.01 -3.36
N LYS A 192 -2.08 -17.10 -3.04
CA LYS A 192 -1.07 -17.35 -2.01
C LYS A 192 -1.71 -17.41 -0.63
N GLU A 193 -1.24 -18.32 0.20
CA GLU A 193 -1.58 -18.33 1.63
C GLU A 193 -1.05 -17.06 2.29
N ILE A 194 -1.89 -16.42 3.10
CA ILE A 194 -1.55 -15.17 3.81
C ILE A 194 -0.29 -15.34 4.67
N GLY A 195 -0.10 -16.52 5.26
CA GLY A 195 1.09 -16.83 6.04
C GLY A 195 2.40 -16.69 5.27
N THR A 196 2.39 -16.90 3.95
CA THR A 196 3.58 -16.85 3.08
C THR A 196 3.91 -15.43 2.58
N LEU A 197 3.04 -14.47 2.84
CA LEU A 197 3.20 -13.09 2.38
C LEU A 197 4.30 -12.35 3.13
N SER A 198 4.97 -11.43 2.41
CA SER A 198 5.89 -10.48 3.04
C SER A 198 5.16 -9.53 3.99
N GLY A 199 5.90 -8.90 4.92
CA GLY A 199 5.33 -7.91 5.83
C GLY A 199 4.61 -6.76 5.10
N GLY A 200 5.18 -6.29 3.98
CA GLY A 200 4.57 -5.27 3.14
C GLY A 200 3.26 -5.72 2.47
N GLN A 201 3.20 -6.96 2.01
CA GLN A 201 1.97 -7.53 1.46
C GLN A 201 0.88 -7.66 2.54
N LYS A 202 1.24 -8.14 3.73
CA LYS A 202 0.31 -8.21 4.88
C LYS A 202 -0.19 -6.82 5.28
N ALA A 203 0.69 -5.80 5.30
CA ALA A 203 0.31 -4.41 5.61
C ALA A 203 -0.76 -3.88 4.67
N ARG A 204 -0.61 -4.10 3.37
CA ARG A 204 -1.60 -3.69 2.35
C ARG A 204 -2.94 -4.39 2.53
N LEU A 205 -2.95 -5.69 2.86
CA LEU A 205 -4.18 -6.41 3.14
C LEU A 205 -4.90 -5.86 4.37
N VAL A 206 -4.17 -5.60 5.45
CA VAL A 206 -4.74 -5.03 6.68
C VAL A 206 -5.36 -3.67 6.39
N LEU A 207 -4.67 -2.79 5.64
CA LEU A 207 -5.22 -1.49 5.28
C LEU A 207 -6.51 -1.63 4.48
N LEU A 208 -6.53 -2.49 3.46
CA LEU A 208 -7.74 -2.74 2.67
C LEU A 208 -8.89 -3.24 3.54
N LYS A 209 -8.63 -4.16 4.46
CA LYS A 209 -9.64 -4.66 5.40
C LYS A 209 -10.19 -3.55 6.30
N LEU A 210 -9.34 -2.66 6.83
CA LEU A 210 -9.81 -1.53 7.65
C LEU A 210 -10.77 -0.63 6.87
N VAL A 211 -10.48 -0.37 5.59
CA VAL A 211 -11.36 0.43 4.73
C VAL A 211 -12.67 -0.31 4.44
N LEU A 212 -12.60 -1.60 4.10
CA LEU A 212 -13.80 -2.43 3.85
C LEU A 212 -14.66 -2.60 5.10
N ASP A 213 -14.07 -2.62 6.28
CA ASP A 213 -14.77 -2.58 7.55
C ASP A 213 -15.51 -1.24 7.77
N GLY A 214 -15.31 -0.27 6.89
CA GLY A 214 -15.95 1.04 6.95
C GLY A 214 -15.28 1.99 7.95
N ALA A 215 -13.99 1.84 8.20
CA ALA A 215 -13.25 2.83 8.98
C ALA A 215 -13.29 4.19 8.26
N ASN A 216 -13.64 5.24 8.99
CA ASN A 216 -13.63 6.62 8.51
C ASN A 216 -12.62 7.50 9.26
N PHE A 217 -11.96 6.93 10.25
CA PHE A 217 -10.81 7.50 10.94
C PHE A 217 -9.72 6.42 11.07
N LEU A 218 -8.65 6.56 10.31
CA LEU A 218 -7.50 5.66 10.38
C LEU A 218 -6.44 6.21 11.32
N ILE A 219 -5.97 5.38 12.22
CA ILE A 219 -4.82 5.63 13.08
C ILE A 219 -3.73 4.64 12.70
N LEU A 220 -2.55 5.14 12.27
CA LEU A 220 -1.43 4.31 11.84
C LEU A 220 -0.23 4.54 12.76
N ASP A 221 0.28 3.48 13.36
CA ASP A 221 1.48 3.52 14.21
C ASP A 221 2.68 2.93 13.47
N GLU A 222 3.58 3.82 13.02
CA GLU A 222 4.81 3.51 12.26
C GLU A 222 4.54 2.56 11.06
N PRO A 223 3.61 2.92 10.15
CA PRO A 223 3.11 2.00 9.12
C PRO A 223 4.15 1.63 8.05
N THR A 224 5.22 2.39 7.92
CA THR A 224 6.29 2.18 6.93
C THR A 224 7.42 1.28 7.42
N ASN A 225 7.42 0.89 8.70
CA ASN A 225 8.45 0.04 9.25
C ASN A 225 8.45 -1.34 8.57
N HIS A 226 9.64 -1.82 8.18
CA HIS A 226 9.84 -3.10 7.52
C HIS A 226 9.20 -3.24 6.14
N LEU A 227 8.74 -2.13 5.52
CA LEU A 227 8.26 -2.13 4.16
C LEU A 227 9.42 -1.93 3.17
N ASP A 228 9.41 -2.67 2.08
CA ASP A 228 10.22 -2.36 0.91
C ASP A 228 9.68 -1.10 0.20
N ILE A 229 10.44 -0.58 -0.75
CA ILE A 229 10.12 0.68 -1.43
C ILE A 229 8.76 0.59 -2.15
N LEU A 230 8.48 -0.52 -2.83
CA LEU A 230 7.24 -0.71 -3.58
C LEU A 230 6.02 -0.80 -2.65
N ALA A 231 6.14 -1.55 -1.55
CA ALA A 231 5.09 -1.65 -0.55
C ALA A 231 4.77 -0.30 0.09
N ARG A 232 5.81 0.52 0.34
CA ARG A 232 5.68 1.86 0.87
C ARG A 232 4.97 2.80 -0.12
N GLU A 233 5.41 2.87 -1.39
CA GLU A 233 4.76 3.67 -2.42
C GLU A 233 3.27 3.30 -2.59
N THR A 234 2.95 1.99 -2.52
CA THR A 234 1.56 1.53 -2.58
C THR A 234 0.74 1.95 -1.36
N LEU A 235 1.35 1.90 -0.17
CA LEU A 235 0.70 2.36 1.05
C LEU A 235 0.44 3.87 0.99
N GLU A 236 1.42 4.66 0.53
CA GLU A 236 1.30 6.10 0.31
C GLU A 236 0.13 6.41 -0.63
N ALA A 237 0.08 5.77 -1.80
CA ALA A 237 -1.01 5.94 -2.77
C ALA A 237 -2.38 5.57 -2.18
N ALA A 238 -2.45 4.48 -1.39
CA ALA A 238 -3.68 4.07 -0.74
C ALA A 238 -4.16 5.07 0.32
N LEU A 239 -3.25 5.64 1.10
CA LEU A 239 -3.56 6.65 2.11
C LEU A 239 -3.88 8.02 1.49
N GLU A 240 -3.29 8.34 0.36
CA GLU A 240 -3.65 9.54 -0.43
C GLU A 240 -5.07 9.42 -0.99
N ALA A 241 -5.43 8.26 -1.54
CA ALA A 241 -6.77 7.96 -2.07
C ALA A 241 -7.85 7.82 -1.00
N PHE A 242 -7.47 7.63 0.27
CA PHE A 242 -8.43 7.53 1.38
C PHE A 242 -9.01 8.92 1.70
N ASP A 243 -10.32 9.05 1.57
CA ASP A 243 -11.09 10.29 1.76
C ASP A 243 -11.55 10.53 3.21
N GLY A 244 -11.22 9.60 4.12
CA GLY A 244 -11.49 9.72 5.56
C GLY A 244 -10.44 10.56 6.31
N THR A 245 -10.55 10.54 7.63
CA THR A 245 -9.62 11.23 8.53
C THR A 245 -8.43 10.34 8.87
N LEU A 246 -7.23 10.92 8.97
CA LEU A 246 -5.99 10.18 9.18
C LEU A 246 -5.16 10.77 10.33
N LEU A 247 -4.72 9.91 11.24
CA LEU A 247 -3.69 10.22 12.24
C LEU A 247 -2.54 9.23 12.11
N VAL A 248 -1.37 9.73 11.73
CA VAL A 248 -0.19 8.90 11.49
C VAL A 248 0.88 9.21 12.51
N VAL A 249 1.43 8.17 13.13
CA VAL A 249 2.68 8.25 13.86
C VAL A 249 3.78 7.74 12.95
N SER A 250 4.74 8.58 12.63
CA SER A 250 5.92 8.18 11.87
C SER A 250 7.12 9.09 12.21
N HIS A 251 8.31 8.54 12.07
CA HIS A 251 9.55 9.31 12.09
C HIS A 251 10.06 9.61 10.68
N ASP A 252 9.42 9.06 9.66
CA ASP A 252 9.74 9.26 8.26
C ASP A 252 9.13 10.54 7.72
N ARG A 253 9.97 11.57 7.58
CA ARG A 253 9.55 12.90 7.11
C ARG A 253 9.09 12.92 5.66
N TYR A 254 9.63 12.02 4.84
CA TYR A 254 9.22 11.93 3.43
C TYR A 254 7.79 11.40 3.35
N PHE A 255 7.54 10.26 4.00
CA PHE A 255 6.21 9.66 4.09
C PHE A 255 5.16 10.65 4.62
N ILE A 256 5.49 11.39 5.68
CA ILE A 256 4.58 12.40 6.24
C ILE A 256 4.29 13.50 5.23
N GLY A 257 5.30 13.97 4.49
CA GLY A 257 5.13 15.05 3.51
C GLY A 257 4.27 14.68 2.29
N GLU A 258 4.10 13.38 2.02
CA GLU A 258 3.23 12.92 0.91
C GLU A 258 1.76 12.74 1.36
N ILE A 259 1.51 12.48 2.65
CA ILE A 259 0.17 12.09 3.13
C ILE A 259 -0.51 13.07 4.08
N ALA A 260 0.21 14.07 4.64
CA ALA A 260 -0.33 14.98 5.67
C ALA A 260 -0.08 16.47 5.37
#